data_bb95251932d2946e309ff845ec8dee7c
#
_entry.id   bb95251932d2946e309ff845ec8dee7c
#
_cell.length_a   1.000
_cell.length_b   1.000
_cell.length_c   1.000
_cell.angle_alpha   90.00
_cell.angle_beta   90.00
_cell.angle_gamma   90.00
#
_symmetry.space_group_name_H-M   'P 1'
#
loop_
_entity.id
_entity.type
_entity.pdbx_description
1 polymer ?
#
loop_
_entity_poly.entity_id
_entity_poly.type
_entity_poly.pdbx_seq_one_letter_code
_entity_poly.pdbx_strand_id
1 'polypeptide(L)'
;MIKVHPGIEIEFTDDQIRARIEARTLVEDCKKQADAKNETANDTAVVDGLLGCVELAIAATIAKANEELNFQNRIRKRIAAKMENYTCANSKENTSAPVDTDYWLSEKDNAYYAVQIMLNRPASRIHVIENFITQEECDAMEEAARPRLHRATVADGKGGSHYSEHRKAMQAAIKVPWYMEKEGNPIARLSRRVYDYADHVLGLGIKENGQEDLMSIQYFGRGENDTAPDRYIPHCDSECIGTPHKIGNRIATMVMYW
;
A
#
# COMPACT_ATOMS: atom_id res chain seq x y z
N MET A 1 -12.26 -2.61 20.39
CA MET A 1 -13.34 -2.66 19.37
C MET A 1 -14.38 -1.63 19.76
N ILE A 2 -14.45 -0.48 19.12
CA ILE A 2 -15.51 0.51 19.34
C ILE A 2 -16.56 0.22 18.27
N LYS A 3 -17.69 -0.35 18.66
CA LYS A 3 -18.85 -0.46 17.77
C LYS A 3 -19.47 0.92 17.63
N VAL A 4 -19.22 1.58 16.51
CA VAL A 4 -19.82 2.88 16.18
C VAL A 4 -21.24 2.71 15.67
N HIS A 5 -21.61 1.54 15.14
CA HIS A 5 -22.97 1.17 14.74
C HIS A 5 -23.11 -0.35 14.73
N PRO A 6 -24.25 -0.94 15.16
CA PRO A 6 -24.47 -2.38 15.00
C PRO A 6 -24.52 -2.72 13.49
N GLY A 7 -23.51 -3.44 13.03
CA GLY A 7 -23.40 -3.92 11.65
C GLY A 7 -22.35 -3.26 10.77
N ILE A 8 -21.61 -2.26 11.26
CA ILE A 8 -20.46 -1.71 10.55
C ILE A 8 -19.19 -2.16 11.27
N GLU A 9 -18.48 -3.13 10.71
CA GLU A 9 -17.09 -3.42 11.09
C GLU A 9 -16.21 -2.38 10.39
N ILE A 10 -15.56 -1.50 11.16
CA ILE A 10 -14.57 -0.58 10.65
C ILE A 10 -13.24 -1.32 10.72
N GLU A 11 -12.70 -1.71 9.59
CA GLU A 11 -11.33 -2.22 9.48
C GLU A 11 -10.38 -1.02 9.45
N PHE A 12 -9.35 -1.07 10.29
CA PHE A 12 -8.34 -0.02 10.39
C PHE A 12 -7.05 -0.48 9.74
N THR A 13 -6.39 0.42 9.00
CA THR A 13 -5.03 0.20 8.52
C THR A 13 -4.07 0.12 9.71
N ASP A 14 -2.90 -0.51 9.51
CA ASP A 14 -1.83 -0.54 10.52
C ASP A 14 -1.49 0.85 11.03
N ASP A 15 -1.46 1.86 10.16
CA ASP A 15 -1.18 3.24 10.56
C ASP A 15 -2.32 3.82 11.40
N GLN A 16 -3.56 3.46 11.12
CA GLN A 16 -4.71 3.83 11.97
C GLN A 16 -4.68 3.08 13.30
N ILE A 17 -4.23 1.82 13.32
CA ILE A 17 -4.04 1.04 14.55
C ILE A 17 -2.90 1.65 15.36
N ARG A 18 -1.76 1.93 14.73
CA ARG A 18 -0.62 2.61 15.39
C ARG A 18 -1.01 3.99 15.90
N ALA A 19 -1.68 4.81 15.08
CA ALA A 19 -2.19 6.11 15.51
C ALA A 19 -3.16 5.99 16.69
N ARG A 20 -3.96 4.92 16.77
CA ARG A 20 -4.82 4.64 17.93
C ARG A 20 -4.05 4.22 19.17
N ILE A 21 -3.01 3.38 18.99
CA ILE A 21 -2.12 2.99 20.09
C ILE A 21 -1.40 4.24 20.60
N GLU A 22 -0.84 5.05 19.71
CA GLU A 22 -0.20 6.32 20.05
C GLU A 22 -1.17 7.29 20.71
N ALA A 23 -2.38 7.44 20.17
CA ALA A 23 -3.42 8.29 20.78
C ALA A 23 -3.86 7.78 22.14
N ARG A 24 -3.96 6.45 22.32
CA ARG A 24 -4.28 5.85 23.62
C ARG A 24 -3.17 6.09 24.63
N THR A 25 -1.92 5.91 24.23
CA THR A 25 -0.75 6.18 25.07
C THR A 25 -0.71 7.67 25.44
N LEU A 26 -0.95 8.56 24.48
CA LEU A 26 -1.05 10.01 24.73
C LEU A 26 -2.15 10.37 25.71
N VAL A 27 -3.34 9.77 25.60
CA VAL A 27 -4.44 9.98 26.55
C VAL A 27 -4.07 9.45 27.94
N GLU A 28 -3.41 8.31 28.03
CA GLU A 28 -2.93 7.75 29.30
C GLU A 28 -1.84 8.62 29.93
N ASP A 29 -0.93 9.18 29.14
CA ASP A 29 0.10 10.10 29.62
C ASP A 29 -0.48 11.45 30.05
N CYS A 30 -1.48 11.97 29.31
CA CYS A 30 -2.22 13.15 29.71
C CYS A 30 -3.01 12.94 31.02
N LYS A 31 -3.60 11.75 31.22
CA LYS A 31 -4.23 11.38 32.50
C LYS A 31 -3.23 11.38 33.64
N LYS A 32 -2.09 10.71 33.49
CA LYS A 32 -1.03 10.69 34.51
C LYS A 32 -0.55 12.09 34.89
N GLN A 33 -0.43 12.99 33.90
CA GLN A 33 -0.04 14.38 34.16
C GLN A 33 -1.13 15.17 34.86
N ALA A 34 -2.41 14.91 34.55
CA ALA A 34 -3.55 15.51 35.22
C ALA A 34 -3.65 15.03 36.67
N ASP A 35 -3.54 13.73 36.91
CA ASP A 35 -3.58 13.11 38.22
C ASP A 35 -2.43 13.61 39.13
N ALA A 36 -1.23 13.77 38.57
CA ALA A 36 -0.07 14.26 39.31
C ALA A 36 -0.15 15.74 39.73
N LYS A 37 -1.00 16.53 39.06
CA LYS A 37 -1.20 17.97 39.36
C LYS A 37 -2.35 18.23 40.30
N ASN A 38 -3.15 17.24 40.65
CA ASN A 38 -4.50 17.44 41.22
C ASN A 38 -4.76 16.71 42.54
N GLU A 39 -3.96 16.96 43.58
CA GLU A 39 -4.43 16.65 44.93
C GLU A 39 -5.48 17.67 45.50
N THR A 40 -5.76 18.78 44.78
CA THR A 40 -6.60 19.88 45.30
C THR A 40 -7.49 20.60 44.27
N ALA A 41 -7.60 20.16 43.02
CA ALA A 41 -8.42 20.82 42.01
C ALA A 41 -9.84 20.26 41.93
N ASN A 42 -10.83 21.11 41.55
CA ASN A 42 -12.18 20.64 41.33
C ASN A 42 -12.28 19.87 39.98
N ASP A 43 -13.26 18.96 39.88
CA ASP A 43 -13.41 18.03 38.73
C ASP A 43 -13.45 18.71 37.38
N THR A 44 -13.97 19.92 37.27
CA THR A 44 -14.07 20.67 36.01
C THR A 44 -12.69 21.10 35.52
N ALA A 45 -11.80 21.58 36.41
CA ALA A 45 -10.44 22.01 36.03
C ALA A 45 -9.56 20.82 35.59
N VAL A 46 -9.81 19.63 36.15
CA VAL A 46 -9.14 18.39 35.75
C VAL A 46 -9.55 17.98 34.35
N VAL A 47 -10.83 18.03 34.03
CA VAL A 47 -11.38 17.69 32.73
C VAL A 47 -10.85 18.68 31.64
N ASP A 48 -10.85 19.97 31.91
CA ASP A 48 -10.36 20.98 30.99
C ASP A 48 -8.86 20.83 30.74
N GLY A 49 -8.09 20.54 31.78
CA GLY A 49 -6.65 20.26 31.65
C GLY A 49 -6.35 19.00 30.83
N LEU A 50 -7.15 17.95 30.99
CA LEU A 50 -7.04 16.71 30.22
C LEU A 50 -7.39 16.94 28.73
N LEU A 51 -8.50 17.66 28.47
CA LEU A 51 -8.92 18.00 27.11
C LEU A 51 -7.85 18.82 26.40
N GLY A 52 -7.31 19.88 27.04
CA GLY A 52 -6.25 20.69 26.47
C GLY A 52 -4.97 19.90 26.15
N CYS A 53 -4.58 18.95 27.04
CA CYS A 53 -3.44 18.07 26.77
C CYS A 53 -3.69 17.17 25.55
N VAL A 54 -4.87 16.57 25.47
CA VAL A 54 -5.23 15.68 24.33
C VAL A 54 -5.30 16.47 23.02
N GLU A 55 -5.86 17.67 23.02
CA GLU A 55 -5.90 18.52 21.83
C GLU A 55 -4.52 18.90 21.35
N LEU A 56 -3.60 19.27 22.24
CA LEU A 56 -2.21 19.57 21.90
C LEU A 56 -1.48 18.35 21.34
N ALA A 57 -1.70 17.18 21.91
CA ALA A 57 -1.10 15.94 21.44
C ALA A 57 -1.62 15.54 20.06
N ILE A 58 -2.92 15.68 19.79
CA ILE A 58 -3.52 15.46 18.48
C ILE A 58 -2.96 16.45 17.46
N ALA A 59 -2.88 17.74 17.80
CA ALA A 59 -2.32 18.78 16.92
C ALA A 59 -0.86 18.49 16.56
N ALA A 60 -0.04 18.07 17.53
CA ALA A 60 1.35 17.69 17.31
C ALA A 60 1.48 16.47 16.39
N THR A 61 0.61 15.46 16.57
CA THR A 61 0.58 14.27 15.72
C THR A 61 0.19 14.62 14.28
N ILE A 62 -0.81 15.46 14.09
CA ILE A 62 -1.23 15.95 12.77
C ILE A 62 -0.11 16.77 12.12
N ALA A 63 0.57 17.65 12.87
CA ALA A 63 1.69 18.44 12.35
C ALA A 63 2.82 17.56 11.86
N LYS A 64 3.20 16.52 12.64
CA LYS A 64 4.23 15.55 12.25
C LYS A 64 3.84 14.74 11.01
N ALA A 65 2.59 14.29 10.92
CA ALA A 65 2.08 13.58 9.75
C ALA A 65 2.10 14.47 8.50
N ASN A 66 1.72 15.73 8.62
CA ASN A 66 1.77 16.71 7.53
C ASN A 66 3.21 17.03 7.10
N GLU A 67 4.15 17.07 8.02
CA GLU A 67 5.58 17.28 7.70
C GLU A 67 6.14 16.10 6.90
N GLU A 68 5.87 14.86 7.33
CA GLU A 68 6.28 13.65 6.61
C GLU A 68 5.65 13.59 5.21
N LEU A 69 4.37 13.92 5.08
CA LEU A 69 3.67 13.98 3.81
C LEU A 69 4.28 15.04 2.87
N ASN A 70 4.57 16.23 3.37
CA ASN A 70 5.23 17.27 2.60
C ASN A 70 6.63 16.84 2.15
N PHE A 71 7.36 16.12 2.97
CA PHE A 71 8.65 15.53 2.61
C PHE A 71 8.49 14.51 1.49
N GLN A 72 7.54 13.59 1.59
CA GLN A 72 7.25 12.60 0.54
C GLN A 72 6.83 13.26 -0.77
N ASN A 73 5.98 14.29 -0.71
CA ASN A 73 5.58 15.04 -1.90
C ASN A 73 6.75 15.75 -2.59
N ARG A 74 7.71 16.29 -1.81
CA ARG A 74 8.95 16.85 -2.38
C ARG A 74 9.79 15.77 -3.08
N ILE A 75 9.91 14.59 -2.48
CA ILE A 75 10.62 13.46 -3.11
C ILE A 75 9.93 13.05 -4.40
N ARG A 76 8.60 12.86 -4.40
CA ARG A 76 7.83 12.49 -5.60
C ARG A 76 8.05 13.49 -6.75
N LYS A 77 7.97 14.79 -6.47
CA LYS A 77 8.24 15.84 -7.47
C LYS A 77 9.65 15.74 -8.03
N ARG A 78 10.66 15.48 -7.20
CA ARG A 78 12.05 15.29 -7.63
C ARG A 78 12.24 14.03 -8.48
N ILE A 79 11.59 12.93 -8.09
CA ILE A 79 11.62 11.67 -8.86
C ILE A 79 10.92 11.90 -10.21
N ALA A 80 9.73 12.50 -10.24
CA ALA A 80 9.01 12.80 -11.47
C ALA A 80 9.88 13.63 -12.45
N ALA A 81 10.53 14.69 -11.95
CA ALA A 81 11.43 15.50 -12.77
C ALA A 81 12.65 14.74 -13.30
N LYS A 82 13.20 13.79 -12.50
CA LYS A 82 14.28 12.92 -12.97
C LYS A 82 13.80 11.90 -14.00
N MET A 83 12.59 11.38 -13.83
CA MET A 83 12.02 10.37 -14.73
C MET A 83 11.51 10.96 -16.04
N GLU A 84 11.33 12.27 -16.13
CA GLU A 84 10.88 12.95 -17.36
C GLU A 84 11.84 12.72 -18.53
N ASN A 85 13.14 12.65 -18.24
CA ASN A 85 14.19 12.38 -19.22
C ASN A 85 14.83 10.99 -19.05
N TYR A 86 14.20 10.10 -18.29
CA TYR A 86 14.74 8.77 -18.05
C TYR A 86 14.59 7.91 -19.30
N THR A 87 15.70 7.36 -19.75
CA THR A 87 15.75 6.32 -20.76
C THR A 87 16.12 4.99 -20.11
N CYS A 88 15.46 3.90 -20.46
CA CYS A 88 15.67 2.56 -19.89
C CYS A 88 17.10 1.98 -20.13
N ALA A 89 18.01 2.77 -20.63
CA ALA A 89 19.36 2.34 -21.06
C ALA A 89 20.38 2.24 -19.90
N ASN A 90 20.00 2.42 -18.65
CA ASN A 90 20.98 2.37 -17.58
C ASN A 90 21.10 0.97 -16.94
N SER A 91 21.47 -0.02 -17.75
CA SER A 91 21.81 -1.38 -17.32
C SER A 91 23.02 -1.46 -16.36
N LYS A 92 23.66 -0.32 -16.07
CA LYS A 92 24.87 -0.22 -15.25
C LYS A 92 24.60 0.25 -13.82
N GLU A 93 23.39 0.68 -13.50
CA GLU A 93 23.04 1.01 -12.11
C GLU A 93 22.87 -0.27 -11.30
N ASN A 94 23.68 -0.40 -10.27
CA ASN A 94 23.52 -1.48 -9.30
C ASN A 94 22.25 -1.27 -8.51
N THR A 95 21.53 -2.36 -8.23
CA THR A 95 20.42 -2.35 -7.27
C THR A 95 20.92 -1.95 -5.89
N SER A 96 20.12 -1.20 -5.15
CA SER A 96 20.40 -0.92 -3.74
C SER A 96 20.41 -2.23 -2.94
N ALA A 97 21.33 -2.35 -1.99
CA ALA A 97 21.29 -3.47 -1.05
C ALA A 97 20.03 -3.36 -0.16
N PRO A 98 19.42 -4.48 0.22
CA PRO A 98 18.34 -4.47 1.20
C PRO A 98 18.84 -3.93 2.54
N VAL A 99 17.98 -3.22 3.26
CA VAL A 99 18.29 -2.74 4.63
C VAL A 99 18.14 -3.85 5.66
N ASP A 100 17.36 -4.89 5.34
CA ASP A 100 17.15 -6.08 6.17
C ASP A 100 16.64 -7.23 5.30
N THR A 101 16.61 -8.45 5.85
CA THR A 101 16.04 -9.64 5.22
C THR A 101 15.23 -10.39 6.26
N ASP A 102 13.99 -10.69 5.90
CA ASP A 102 13.06 -11.49 6.69
C ASP A 102 12.66 -12.76 5.93
N TYR A 103 11.97 -13.67 6.58
CA TYR A 103 11.50 -14.91 5.99
C TYR A 103 10.02 -15.11 6.28
N TRP A 104 9.25 -15.32 5.24
CA TRP A 104 7.83 -15.62 5.35
C TRP A 104 7.55 -17.09 4.96
N LEU A 105 6.83 -17.78 5.84
CA LEU A 105 6.31 -19.13 5.56
C LEU A 105 4.91 -19.02 4.98
N SER A 106 4.73 -19.40 3.71
CA SER A 106 3.41 -19.66 3.15
C SER A 106 2.93 -21.03 3.62
N GLU A 107 2.02 -21.07 4.57
CA GLU A 107 1.50 -22.33 5.11
C GLU A 107 0.80 -23.17 4.04
N LYS A 108 0.10 -22.53 3.10
CA LYS A 108 -0.62 -23.23 2.03
C LYS A 108 0.29 -23.85 0.98
N ASP A 109 1.36 -23.15 0.63
CA ASP A 109 2.35 -23.65 -0.34
C ASP A 109 3.40 -24.53 0.35
N ASN A 110 3.45 -24.53 1.69
CA ASN A 110 4.51 -25.11 2.51
C ASN A 110 5.91 -24.70 2.05
N ALA A 111 6.06 -23.43 1.75
CA ALA A 111 7.28 -22.84 1.18
C ALA A 111 7.74 -21.61 1.97
N TYR A 112 9.06 -21.47 2.14
CA TYR A 112 9.67 -20.28 2.71
C TYR A 112 10.10 -19.32 1.61
N TYR A 113 9.77 -18.06 1.79
CA TYR A 113 10.17 -16.96 0.92
C TYR A 113 11.11 -16.04 1.66
N ALA A 114 12.28 -15.77 1.07
CA ALA A 114 13.16 -14.71 1.55
C ALA A 114 12.59 -13.35 1.12
N VAL A 115 12.38 -12.49 2.08
CA VAL A 115 11.82 -11.15 1.89
C VAL A 115 12.93 -10.13 2.08
N GLN A 116 13.36 -9.50 1.00
CA GLN A 116 14.33 -8.42 1.04
C GLN A 116 13.60 -7.12 1.38
N ILE A 117 13.92 -6.52 2.51
CA ILE A 117 13.35 -5.25 2.95
C ILE A 117 14.20 -4.13 2.38
N MET A 118 13.71 -3.47 1.33
CA MET A 118 14.43 -2.40 0.63
C MET A 118 14.22 -1.04 1.26
N LEU A 119 13.06 -0.84 1.89
CA LEU A 119 12.72 0.36 2.63
C LEU A 119 11.83 -0.02 3.82
N ASN A 120 12.15 0.49 4.99
CA ASN A 120 11.34 0.30 6.19
C ASN A 120 11.19 1.63 6.93
N ARG A 121 10.09 2.32 6.65
CA ARG A 121 9.67 3.56 7.34
C ARG A 121 8.28 3.37 7.90
N PRO A 122 7.86 4.14 8.91
CA PRO A 122 6.55 4.00 9.54
C PRO A 122 5.37 4.00 8.57
N ALA A 123 5.42 4.84 7.53
CA ALA A 123 4.35 5.00 6.54
C ALA A 123 4.75 4.55 5.11
N SER A 124 5.87 3.84 4.95
CA SER A 124 6.35 3.43 3.62
C SER A 124 7.28 2.24 3.73
N ARG A 125 6.88 1.11 3.20
CA ARG A 125 7.67 -0.12 3.15
C ARG A 125 7.80 -0.59 1.72
N ILE A 126 8.97 -1.10 1.35
CA ILE A 126 9.20 -1.73 0.07
C ILE A 126 9.86 -3.09 0.33
N HIS A 127 9.18 -4.14 -0.07
CA HIS A 127 9.67 -5.51 0.02
C HIS A 127 9.91 -6.04 -1.39
N VAL A 128 10.94 -6.85 -1.55
CA VAL A 128 11.22 -7.62 -2.78
C VAL A 128 11.29 -9.09 -2.41
N ILE A 129 10.55 -9.91 -3.13
CA ILE A 129 10.51 -11.36 -2.93
C ILE A 129 10.82 -12.03 -4.26
N GLU A 130 11.93 -12.74 -4.33
CA GLU A 130 12.30 -13.52 -5.49
C GLU A 130 11.58 -14.86 -5.52
N ASN A 131 11.32 -15.37 -6.71
CA ASN A 131 10.64 -16.66 -6.92
C ASN A 131 9.25 -16.77 -6.26
N PHE A 132 8.55 -15.63 -6.11
CA PHE A 132 7.23 -15.58 -5.51
C PHE A 132 6.14 -16.17 -6.41
N ILE A 133 6.30 -16.07 -7.72
CA ILE A 133 5.39 -16.60 -8.74
C ILE A 133 6.03 -17.78 -9.46
N THR A 134 5.26 -18.83 -9.71
CA THR A 134 5.72 -20.01 -10.46
C THR A 134 5.52 -19.85 -11.97
N GLN A 135 6.23 -20.61 -12.78
CA GLN A 135 6.05 -20.61 -14.23
C GLN A 135 4.61 -20.95 -14.64
N GLU A 136 4.01 -21.95 -13.99
CA GLU A 136 2.61 -22.33 -14.23
C GLU A 136 1.63 -21.17 -13.97
N GLU A 137 1.89 -20.39 -12.93
CA GLU A 137 1.09 -19.20 -12.59
C GLU A 137 1.30 -18.06 -13.59
N CYS A 138 2.55 -17.86 -14.04
CA CYS A 138 2.85 -16.91 -15.11
C CYS A 138 2.10 -17.27 -16.41
N ASP A 139 2.18 -18.53 -16.83
CA ASP A 139 1.55 -19.01 -18.05
C ASP A 139 0.02 -18.87 -17.98
N ALA A 140 -0.58 -19.20 -16.83
CA ALA A 140 -2.01 -19.06 -16.60
C ALA A 140 -2.46 -17.58 -16.62
N MET A 141 -1.67 -16.68 -16.04
CA MET A 141 -1.92 -15.25 -16.06
C MET A 141 -1.83 -14.69 -17.48
N GLU A 142 -0.81 -15.10 -18.24
CA GLU A 142 -0.64 -14.68 -19.63
C GLU A 142 -1.79 -15.17 -20.52
N GLU A 143 -2.18 -16.44 -20.41
CA GLU A 143 -3.30 -17.02 -21.15
C GLU A 143 -4.62 -16.29 -20.85
N ALA A 144 -4.88 -16.00 -19.59
CA ALA A 144 -6.08 -15.28 -19.18
C ALA A 144 -6.08 -13.80 -19.63
N ALA A 145 -4.90 -13.16 -19.69
CA ALA A 145 -4.77 -11.76 -20.06
C ALA A 145 -4.85 -11.54 -21.56
N ARG A 146 -4.16 -12.37 -22.36
CA ARG A 146 -3.93 -12.19 -23.80
C ARG A 146 -5.20 -11.82 -24.59
N PRO A 147 -6.35 -12.51 -24.45
CA PRO A 147 -7.57 -12.20 -25.22
C PRO A 147 -8.28 -10.92 -24.73
N ARG A 148 -7.88 -10.36 -23.60
CA ARG A 148 -8.52 -9.21 -22.94
C ARG A 148 -7.68 -7.95 -22.97
N LEU A 149 -6.46 -8.02 -23.49
CA LEU A 149 -5.55 -6.88 -23.56
C LEU A 149 -6.15 -5.74 -24.38
N HIS A 150 -6.21 -4.57 -23.79
CA HIS A 150 -6.65 -3.33 -24.43
C HIS A 150 -5.78 -2.17 -23.94
N ARG A 151 -5.82 -1.03 -24.63
CA ARG A 151 -5.06 0.15 -24.21
C ARG A 151 -5.45 0.58 -22.81
N ALA A 152 -4.45 0.81 -21.95
CA ALA A 152 -4.65 1.22 -20.57
C ALA A 152 -5.29 2.61 -20.48
N THR A 153 -6.18 2.78 -19.50
CA THR A 153 -6.82 4.05 -19.17
C THR A 153 -6.37 4.54 -17.80
N VAL A 154 -6.55 5.81 -17.52
CA VAL A 154 -6.39 6.42 -16.21
C VAL A 154 -7.75 6.93 -15.71
N ALA A 155 -7.97 6.87 -14.40
CA ALA A 155 -9.19 7.38 -13.79
C ALA A 155 -9.29 8.91 -14.00
N ASP A 156 -10.51 9.40 -14.28
CA ASP A 156 -10.76 10.83 -14.47
C ASP A 156 -11.12 11.57 -13.17
N GLY A 157 -11.11 10.86 -12.03
CA GLY A 157 -11.50 11.39 -10.72
C GLY A 157 -13.00 11.63 -10.54
N LYS A 158 -13.83 11.33 -11.57
CA LYS A 158 -15.29 11.51 -11.56
C LYS A 158 -16.06 10.20 -11.72
N GLY A 159 -15.35 9.08 -11.53
CA GLY A 159 -15.91 7.72 -11.69
C GLY A 159 -15.82 7.16 -13.11
N GLY A 160 -15.21 7.87 -14.05
CA GLY A 160 -14.89 7.44 -15.40
C GLY A 160 -13.40 7.18 -15.61
N SER A 161 -13.03 6.88 -16.86
CA SER A 161 -11.64 6.70 -17.26
C SER A 161 -11.42 7.21 -18.69
N HIS A 162 -10.19 7.64 -18.97
CA HIS A 162 -9.79 8.12 -20.29
C HIS A 162 -8.38 7.64 -20.66
N TYR A 163 -8.06 7.68 -21.95
CA TYR A 163 -6.71 7.42 -22.43
C TYR A 163 -5.79 8.59 -22.09
N SER A 164 -4.58 8.28 -21.65
CA SER A 164 -3.60 9.28 -21.30
C SER A 164 -2.22 8.91 -21.85
N GLU A 165 -1.47 9.92 -22.31
CA GLU A 165 -0.07 9.75 -22.69
C GLU A 165 0.86 9.54 -21.47
N HIS A 166 0.35 9.81 -20.28
CA HIS A 166 1.05 9.54 -19.03
C HIS A 166 1.07 8.05 -18.68
N ARG A 167 0.18 7.25 -19.28
CA ARG A 167 0.12 5.80 -19.13
C ARG A 167 0.03 5.14 -20.50
N LYS A 168 1.18 4.80 -21.06
CA LYS A 168 1.28 4.01 -22.28
C LYS A 168 1.51 2.57 -21.90
N ALA A 169 0.50 1.74 -22.05
CA ALA A 169 0.53 0.31 -21.77
C ALA A 169 -0.68 -0.39 -22.37
N MET A 170 -0.62 -1.70 -22.48
CA MET A 170 -1.80 -2.55 -22.61
C MET A 170 -2.15 -3.11 -21.24
N GLN A 171 -3.44 -3.33 -20.96
CA GLN A 171 -3.90 -3.89 -19.69
C GLN A 171 -5.03 -4.88 -19.89
N ALA A 172 -5.14 -5.82 -18.96
CA ALA A 172 -6.26 -6.75 -18.86
C ALA A 172 -6.61 -7.02 -17.40
N ALA A 173 -7.86 -6.81 -17.02
CA ALA A 173 -8.35 -7.24 -15.71
C ALA A 173 -8.63 -8.74 -15.72
N ILE A 174 -8.14 -9.44 -14.70
CA ILE A 174 -8.27 -10.90 -14.54
C ILE A 174 -9.00 -11.17 -13.25
N LYS A 175 -10.25 -11.60 -13.36
CA LYS A 175 -11.03 -12.03 -12.20
C LYS A 175 -10.44 -13.30 -11.62
N VAL A 176 -10.25 -13.31 -10.32
CA VAL A 176 -9.74 -14.47 -9.60
C VAL A 176 -10.85 -15.52 -9.47
N PRO A 177 -10.66 -16.74 -9.99
CA PRO A 177 -11.67 -17.80 -9.88
C PRO A 177 -11.59 -18.49 -8.50
N TRP A 178 -11.96 -17.80 -7.44
CA TRP A 178 -11.89 -18.30 -6.06
C TRP A 178 -12.59 -19.64 -5.85
N TYR A 179 -13.67 -19.89 -6.58
CA TYR A 179 -14.40 -21.17 -6.52
C TYR A 179 -13.56 -22.38 -6.99
N MET A 180 -12.48 -22.14 -7.76
CA MET A 180 -11.55 -23.16 -8.24
C MET A 180 -10.27 -23.26 -7.39
N GLU A 181 -10.17 -22.54 -6.29
CA GLU A 181 -8.97 -22.54 -5.44
C GLU A 181 -8.68 -23.97 -4.91
N LYS A 182 -9.71 -24.67 -4.46
CA LYS A 182 -9.58 -26.05 -3.94
C LYS A 182 -9.18 -27.07 -5.00
N GLU A 183 -9.41 -26.75 -6.25
CA GLU A 183 -9.03 -27.56 -7.41
C GLU A 183 -7.61 -27.27 -7.89
N GLY A 184 -6.92 -26.34 -7.20
CA GLY A 184 -5.53 -25.98 -7.51
C GLY A 184 -5.37 -25.01 -8.67
N ASN A 185 -6.41 -24.21 -9.01
CA ASN A 185 -6.30 -23.24 -10.08
C ASN A 185 -5.12 -22.29 -9.84
N PRO A 186 -4.18 -22.11 -10.81
CA PRO A 186 -2.96 -21.34 -10.61
C PRO A 186 -3.21 -19.87 -10.26
N ILE A 187 -4.21 -19.22 -10.88
CA ILE A 187 -4.54 -17.82 -10.62
C ILE A 187 -5.11 -17.64 -9.21
N ALA A 188 -6.00 -18.53 -8.77
CA ALA A 188 -6.56 -18.50 -7.43
C ALA A 188 -5.49 -18.77 -6.37
N ARG A 189 -4.58 -19.73 -6.63
CA ARG A 189 -3.44 -20.05 -5.75
C ARG A 189 -2.49 -18.87 -5.62
N LEU A 190 -2.10 -18.24 -6.73
CA LEU A 190 -1.27 -17.04 -6.73
C LEU A 190 -1.94 -15.90 -5.95
N SER A 191 -3.21 -15.61 -6.24
CA SER A 191 -3.96 -14.57 -5.54
C SER A 191 -4.04 -14.83 -4.04
N ARG A 192 -4.23 -16.07 -3.64
CA ARG A 192 -4.25 -16.45 -2.22
C ARG A 192 -2.91 -16.19 -1.56
N ARG A 193 -1.80 -16.51 -2.22
CA ARG A 193 -0.45 -16.25 -1.71
C ARG A 193 -0.18 -14.76 -1.57
N VAL A 194 -0.55 -13.94 -2.57
CA VAL A 194 -0.46 -12.48 -2.51
C VAL A 194 -1.22 -11.93 -1.30
N TYR A 195 -2.42 -12.43 -1.11
CA TYR A 195 -3.33 -12.01 -0.07
C TYR A 195 -2.83 -12.38 1.33
N ASP A 196 -2.41 -13.65 1.51
CA ASP A 196 -1.89 -14.15 2.78
C ASP A 196 -0.60 -13.41 3.17
N TYR A 197 0.26 -13.09 2.18
CA TYR A 197 1.44 -12.28 2.42
C TYR A 197 1.09 -10.83 2.80
N ALA A 198 0.16 -10.21 2.09
CA ALA A 198 -0.28 -8.85 2.40
C ALA A 198 -0.87 -8.77 3.81
N ASP A 199 -1.66 -9.76 4.20
CA ASP A 199 -2.24 -9.83 5.55
C ASP A 199 -1.16 -10.07 6.62
N HIS A 200 -0.18 -10.93 6.35
CA HIS A 200 0.98 -11.12 7.23
C HIS A 200 1.74 -9.82 7.50
N VAL A 201 1.95 -8.98 6.46
CA VAL A 201 2.68 -7.71 6.59
C VAL A 201 1.85 -6.63 7.27
N LEU A 202 0.56 -6.58 6.97
CA LEU A 202 -0.32 -5.50 7.39
C LEU A 202 -1.08 -5.80 8.69
N GLY A 203 -1.31 -7.09 9.00
CA GLY A 203 -2.04 -7.52 10.19
C GLY A 203 -3.50 -7.07 10.24
N LEU A 204 -4.15 -6.90 9.08
CA LEU A 204 -5.47 -6.28 8.97
C LEU A 204 -6.62 -7.29 8.92
N GLY A 205 -6.35 -8.60 8.80
CA GLY A 205 -7.38 -9.62 8.58
C GLY A 205 -8.15 -9.36 7.29
N ILE A 206 -7.40 -9.03 6.22
CA ILE A 206 -7.95 -8.70 4.91
C ILE A 206 -8.75 -9.88 4.36
N LYS A 207 -9.97 -9.66 3.88
CA LYS A 207 -10.82 -10.67 3.26
C LYS A 207 -10.79 -10.59 1.74
N GLU A 208 -11.25 -11.62 1.06
CA GLU A 208 -11.27 -11.68 -0.42
C GLU A 208 -11.92 -10.45 -1.09
N ASN A 209 -12.96 -9.90 -0.49
CA ASN A 209 -13.63 -8.70 -0.98
C ASN A 209 -12.82 -7.41 -0.78
N GLY A 210 -11.72 -7.46 -0.04
CA GLY A 210 -10.76 -6.35 0.12
C GLY A 210 -9.65 -6.36 -0.94
N GLN A 211 -9.64 -7.37 -1.84
CA GLN A 211 -8.65 -7.51 -2.90
C GLN A 211 -9.23 -7.02 -4.23
N GLU A 212 -8.45 -6.24 -4.97
CA GLU A 212 -8.79 -5.90 -6.34
C GLU A 212 -8.54 -7.09 -7.28
N ASP A 213 -9.22 -7.09 -8.42
CA ASP A 213 -8.91 -8.02 -9.51
C ASP A 213 -7.44 -7.89 -9.91
N LEU A 214 -6.81 -9.01 -10.29
CA LEU A 214 -5.45 -8.98 -10.81
C LEU A 214 -5.42 -8.18 -12.11
N MET A 215 -4.42 -7.32 -12.26
CA MET A 215 -4.23 -6.52 -13.45
C MET A 215 -2.96 -6.96 -14.17
N SER A 216 -3.08 -7.58 -15.32
CA SER A 216 -1.95 -7.76 -16.23
C SER A 216 -1.69 -6.47 -16.97
N ILE A 217 -0.44 -6.03 -16.98
CA ILE A 217 -0.02 -4.80 -17.66
C ILE A 217 1.18 -5.14 -18.54
N GLN A 218 1.08 -4.78 -19.81
CA GLN A 218 2.16 -5.00 -20.79
C GLN A 218 2.68 -3.66 -21.27
N TYR A 219 3.98 -3.48 -21.13
CA TYR A 219 4.73 -2.35 -21.66
C TYR A 219 5.59 -2.81 -22.83
N PHE A 220 5.50 -2.14 -23.95
CA PHE A 220 6.33 -2.45 -25.12
C PHE A 220 7.61 -1.64 -25.06
N GLY A 221 8.74 -2.35 -24.95
CA GLY A 221 10.06 -1.79 -25.18
C GLY A 221 10.33 -1.72 -26.69
N ARG A 222 10.81 -0.58 -27.16
CA ARG A 222 11.11 -0.36 -28.58
C ARG A 222 12.59 -0.39 -28.90
N GLY A 223 13.41 -0.81 -27.94
CA GLY A 223 14.87 -0.90 -28.06
C GLY A 223 15.60 0.21 -27.30
N GLU A 224 16.91 0.06 -27.20
CA GLU A 224 17.77 0.91 -26.36
C GLU A 224 17.79 2.39 -26.77
N ASN A 225 17.45 2.68 -28.01
CA ASN A 225 17.46 4.04 -28.58
C ASN A 225 16.06 4.70 -28.55
N ASP A 226 15.06 4.06 -27.94
CA ASP A 226 13.72 4.65 -27.88
C ASP A 226 13.66 5.78 -26.84
N THR A 227 13.47 7.00 -27.33
CA THR A 227 13.36 8.19 -26.49
C THR A 227 11.99 8.36 -25.83
N ALA A 228 11.01 7.52 -26.20
CA ALA A 228 9.64 7.59 -25.68
C ALA A 228 9.06 6.18 -25.42
N PRO A 229 9.72 5.34 -24.60
CA PRO A 229 9.23 4.00 -24.30
C PRO A 229 7.87 4.05 -23.63
N ASP A 230 7.13 2.94 -23.73
CA ASP A 230 5.90 2.77 -22.97
C ASP A 230 6.23 2.87 -21.48
N ARG A 231 5.43 3.65 -20.76
CA ARG A 231 5.69 3.95 -19.34
C ARG A 231 4.42 4.37 -18.62
N TYR A 232 4.45 4.27 -17.32
CA TYR A 232 3.53 4.98 -16.45
C TYR A 232 4.33 5.94 -15.57
N ILE A 233 4.03 7.22 -15.66
CA ILE A 233 4.75 8.21 -14.87
C ILE A 233 4.48 8.03 -13.37
N PRO A 234 5.37 8.49 -12.47
CA PRO A 234 5.14 8.46 -11.03
C PRO A 234 3.79 9.09 -10.66
N HIS A 235 2.98 8.35 -9.93
CA HIS A 235 1.63 8.74 -9.54
C HIS A 235 1.29 8.21 -8.15
N CYS A 236 0.17 8.63 -7.62
CA CYS A 236 -0.45 8.02 -6.45
C CYS A 236 -1.62 7.16 -6.90
N ASP A 237 -1.75 5.97 -6.32
CA ASP A 237 -2.91 5.08 -6.55
C ASP A 237 -4.20 5.60 -5.90
N SER A 238 -4.10 6.65 -5.11
CA SER A 238 -5.19 7.39 -4.49
C SER A 238 -4.84 8.86 -4.36
N GLU A 239 -5.52 9.61 -3.52
CA GLU A 239 -5.22 11.03 -3.31
C GLU A 239 -3.79 11.21 -2.74
N CYS A 240 -2.97 12.01 -3.42
CA CYS A 240 -1.62 12.37 -2.96
C CYS A 240 -1.62 13.41 -1.83
N ILE A 241 -2.77 13.86 -1.41
CA ILE A 241 -2.97 14.92 -0.43
C ILE A 241 -3.29 14.25 0.90
N GLY A 242 -2.34 14.02 1.77
CA GLY A 242 -2.38 13.48 3.14
C GLY A 242 -3.65 13.59 3.98
N THR A 243 -4.77 13.45 3.34
CA THR A 243 -6.04 13.23 4.04
C THR A 243 -6.05 11.82 4.61
N PRO A 244 -6.71 11.59 5.75
CA PRO A 244 -6.90 10.25 6.28
C PRO A 244 -7.39 9.33 5.17
N HIS A 245 -6.82 8.12 5.10
CA HIS A 245 -7.25 7.13 4.13
C HIS A 245 -8.76 6.96 4.21
N LYS A 246 -9.43 7.18 3.09
CA LYS A 246 -10.87 6.88 2.99
C LYS A 246 -11.02 5.35 2.98
N ILE A 247 -12.10 4.87 3.57
CA ILE A 247 -12.46 3.44 3.47
C ILE A 247 -12.52 3.05 1.99
N GLY A 248 -11.84 1.95 1.64
CA GLY A 248 -11.75 1.46 0.26
C GLY A 248 -10.56 2.01 -0.55
N ASN A 249 -9.67 2.80 0.03
CA ASN A 249 -8.41 3.17 -0.61
C ASN A 249 -7.42 2.01 -0.64
N ARG A 250 -6.55 2.00 -1.64
CA ARG A 250 -5.43 1.06 -1.74
C ARG A 250 -4.43 1.33 -0.63
N ILE A 251 -4.11 0.29 0.14
CA ILE A 251 -3.14 0.34 1.26
C ILE A 251 -1.82 -0.36 0.92
N ALA A 252 -1.86 -1.26 -0.05
CA ALA A 252 -0.68 -1.95 -0.57
C ALA A 252 -0.82 -2.17 -2.07
N THR A 253 0.31 -2.21 -2.75
CA THR A 253 0.40 -2.57 -4.17
C THR A 253 1.45 -3.66 -4.30
N MET A 254 1.09 -4.79 -4.92
CA MET A 254 2.01 -5.85 -5.27
C MET A 254 2.22 -5.86 -6.78
N VAL A 255 3.47 -5.72 -7.20
CA VAL A 255 3.86 -5.78 -8.60
C VAL A 255 4.68 -7.04 -8.81
N MET A 256 4.27 -7.85 -9.78
CA MET A 256 4.95 -9.09 -10.16
C MET A 256 5.48 -8.93 -11.58
N TYR A 257 6.70 -9.36 -11.80
CA TYR A 257 7.36 -9.37 -13.10
C TYR A 257 7.62 -10.81 -13.52
N TRP A 258 7.26 -11.14 -14.75
CA TRP A 258 7.51 -12.45 -15.37
C TRP A 258 7.86 -12.32 -16.84
#